data_c150b2d641ce4c2b094a6fdafd5a6647
#
_entry.id   c150b2d641ce4c2b094a6fdafd5a6647
#
_cell.length_a   1.000
_cell.length_b   1.000
_cell.length_c   1.000
_cell.angle_alpha   90.00
_cell.angle_beta   90.00
_cell.angle_gamma   90.00
#
_symmetry.space_group_name_H-M   'P 1'
#
loop_
_entity.id
_entity.type
_entity.pdbx_description
1 polymer ?
#
loop_
_entity_poly.entity_id
_entity_poly.type
_entity_poly.pdbx_seq_one_letter_code
_entity_poly.pdbx_strand_id
1 'polypeptide(L)'
;MNKKQRLELTWIGKDERPRLEPRILLEDTEKSYHAAQRTSDNDIFDNKLIFGDNLLALKALEQELQGQVKCIYIDPPYNTGSAFEHYDDGIEHSLWLSLLRDRIELLRKLLTNDGSIWINLDDNEAHYCKVLCDEIFGRSNFLADVIWEKADSPRMDAEFFSTRHDHIFVYAKDRGSFSINKGVAVGDEIAEHYNKKDENGRPYYLKPLRAMGGEDARADRPTLFFPLQAPDGSETLPIRRDGSEGRWRWSKERTEEDKDLIEWVNGRTGWVPYYRIFGDTASQRPPETIWPHWDVGSNRTSKAEIKALFGGSKSFETPKPERLIERVIALATNAGDWVLDSFAGSGTTGAVAHKMGRRWIMVELGEHCHTHIIPRLKKVINGDDPGGITEDVEWKGGGGFRSYRLAPSLLEKDRWGNWVIASDYNSAMLTEAVCKLMGFTYAPSEQHYWIHGRSSESDFIFVTTQSLTHEQLKAISEEVGEERTLLICCKAFRANLDAFPNLTVRKIPQAVLRKCEWGKDDYSLNVANLPMAAPKPEEPEPDETSAKAKRANPAQDDLFAGARK
;
A
#
# COMPACT_ATOMS: atom_id res chain seq x y z
N MET A 1 -25.56 -16.49 -26.35
CA MET A 1 -24.48 -16.07 -25.44
C MET A 1 -25.12 -15.68 -24.13
N ASN A 2 -24.96 -16.46 -23.07
CA ASN A 2 -25.43 -16.10 -21.74
C ASN A 2 -24.66 -14.85 -21.28
N LYS A 3 -25.34 -13.72 -21.12
CA LYS A 3 -24.78 -12.57 -20.42
C LYS A 3 -24.40 -13.06 -19.00
N LYS A 4 -23.11 -13.16 -18.71
CA LYS A 4 -22.64 -13.41 -17.34
C LYS A 4 -23.20 -12.28 -16.48
N GLN A 5 -24.06 -12.59 -15.54
CA GLN A 5 -24.54 -11.63 -14.55
C GLN A 5 -23.33 -11.12 -13.77
N ARG A 6 -23.21 -9.81 -13.66
CA ARG A 6 -22.12 -9.11 -12.95
C ARG A 6 -22.74 -8.34 -11.79
N LEU A 7 -22.17 -8.50 -10.59
CA LEU A 7 -22.47 -7.63 -9.47
C LEU A 7 -21.81 -6.27 -9.73
N GLU A 8 -22.55 -5.20 -9.54
CA GLU A 8 -22.09 -3.84 -9.73
C GLU A 8 -22.60 -2.96 -8.60
N LEU A 9 -21.71 -2.14 -8.02
CA LEU A 9 -22.05 -1.10 -7.09
C LEU A 9 -22.34 0.19 -7.87
N THR A 10 -23.50 0.80 -7.65
CA THR A 10 -23.88 2.06 -8.31
C THR A 10 -24.00 3.18 -7.29
N TRP A 11 -23.47 4.35 -7.60
CA TRP A 11 -23.55 5.57 -6.79
C TRP A 11 -23.65 6.81 -7.68
N ILE A 12 -24.04 7.94 -7.09
CA ILE A 12 -24.13 9.23 -7.79
C ILE A 12 -22.73 9.68 -8.23
N GLY A 13 -22.56 10.00 -9.51
CA GLY A 13 -21.28 10.41 -10.08
C GLY A 13 -20.35 9.25 -10.48
N LYS A 14 -20.81 7.98 -10.43
CA LYS A 14 -19.97 6.83 -10.83
C LYS A 14 -19.40 6.95 -12.25
N ASP A 15 -20.19 7.48 -13.19
CA ASP A 15 -19.78 7.62 -14.59
C ASP A 15 -19.01 8.91 -14.87
N GLU A 16 -18.97 9.82 -13.91
CA GLU A 16 -18.21 11.06 -14.03
C GLU A 16 -16.72 10.76 -13.81
N ARG A 17 -15.92 11.00 -14.86
CA ARG A 17 -14.49 10.74 -14.87
C ARG A 17 -13.72 12.03 -15.10
N PRO A 18 -12.79 12.41 -14.20
CA PRO A 18 -11.96 13.57 -14.43
C PRO A 18 -11.01 13.32 -15.61
N ARG A 19 -10.86 14.31 -16.49
CA ARG A 19 -9.86 14.29 -17.56
C ARG A 19 -8.56 14.86 -17.04
N LEU A 20 -7.78 14.02 -16.39
CA LEU A 20 -6.55 14.40 -15.68
C LEU A 20 -5.49 14.93 -16.63
N GLU A 21 -4.88 16.04 -16.24
CA GLU A 21 -3.67 16.54 -16.85
C GLU A 21 -2.47 15.70 -16.40
N PRO A 22 -1.70 15.10 -17.31
CA PRO A 22 -0.46 14.40 -16.95
C PRO A 22 0.63 15.42 -16.62
N ARG A 23 0.63 15.90 -15.38
CA ARG A 23 1.60 16.88 -14.88
C ARG A 23 3.03 16.34 -14.96
N ILE A 24 3.99 17.22 -15.01
CA ILE A 24 5.41 16.88 -14.81
C ILE A 24 5.77 17.01 -13.34
N LEU A 25 6.77 16.22 -12.91
CA LEU A 25 7.32 16.27 -11.56
C LEU A 25 8.56 17.16 -11.57
N LEU A 26 8.53 18.20 -10.76
CA LEU A 26 9.66 19.12 -10.59
C LEU A 26 10.44 18.74 -9.33
N GLU A 27 11.72 18.41 -9.48
CA GLU A 27 12.55 18.10 -8.33
C GLU A 27 12.82 19.37 -7.51
N ASP A 28 12.64 19.23 -6.18
CA ASP A 28 13.02 20.22 -5.18
C ASP A 28 14.33 19.76 -4.53
N THR A 29 15.43 20.23 -5.07
CA THR A 29 16.78 19.83 -4.63
C THR A 29 17.10 20.27 -3.20
N GLU A 30 16.46 21.33 -2.69
CA GLU A 30 16.67 21.81 -1.31
C GLU A 30 16.00 20.87 -0.30
N LYS A 31 14.93 20.18 -0.71
CA LYS A 31 14.20 19.24 0.11
C LYS A 31 14.62 17.79 -0.12
N SER A 32 15.31 17.49 -1.22
CA SER A 32 15.94 16.20 -1.46
C SER A 32 17.04 15.95 -0.42
N TYR A 33 17.25 14.71 -0.04
CA TYR A 33 18.23 14.38 0.99
C TYR A 33 18.89 13.02 0.74
N HIS A 34 20.17 12.92 1.04
CA HIS A 34 20.93 11.68 1.00
C HIS A 34 21.98 11.65 2.11
N ALA A 35 22.40 10.45 2.49
CA ALA A 35 23.49 10.26 3.42
C ALA A 35 24.80 10.89 2.90
N ALA A 36 25.63 11.43 3.80
CA ALA A 36 26.89 12.05 3.43
C ALA A 36 27.89 11.05 2.82
N GLN A 37 27.78 9.78 3.20
CA GLN A 37 28.60 8.67 2.71
C GLN A 37 27.71 7.44 2.49
N ARG A 38 28.11 6.58 1.56
CA ARG A 38 27.49 5.27 1.41
C ARG A 38 27.78 4.42 2.64
N THR A 39 26.75 3.76 3.15
CA THR A 39 26.85 2.82 4.28
C THR A 39 27.03 1.39 3.76
N SER A 40 26.46 1.11 2.58
CA SER A 40 26.54 -0.19 1.91
C SER A 40 26.49 -0.03 0.38
N ASP A 41 26.89 -1.10 -0.34
CA ASP A 41 26.74 -1.14 -1.80
C ASP A 41 25.27 -1.17 -2.24
N ASN A 42 24.35 -1.52 -1.34
CA ASN A 42 22.92 -1.63 -1.58
C ASN A 42 22.15 -0.33 -1.27
N ASP A 43 22.84 0.76 -0.93
CA ASP A 43 22.21 2.05 -0.66
C ASP A 43 21.43 2.58 -1.87
N ILE A 44 20.17 2.90 -1.65
CA ILE A 44 19.21 3.39 -2.65
C ILE A 44 19.04 4.91 -2.51
N PHE A 45 19.20 5.65 -3.62
CA PHE A 45 19.16 7.12 -3.65
C PHE A 45 18.04 7.70 -4.50
N ASP A 46 17.34 6.87 -5.28
CA ASP A 46 16.32 7.29 -6.25
C ASP A 46 14.88 7.13 -5.74
N ASN A 47 14.71 6.95 -4.44
CA ASN A 47 13.40 7.01 -3.79
C ASN A 47 12.73 8.36 -4.03
N LYS A 48 11.39 8.37 -4.13
CA LYS A 48 10.63 9.57 -4.52
C LYS A 48 9.64 9.96 -3.42
N LEU A 49 9.74 11.22 -2.96
CA LEU A 49 8.70 11.86 -2.15
C LEU A 49 8.05 12.96 -2.99
N ILE A 50 6.74 12.89 -3.21
CA ILE A 50 6.01 13.82 -4.07
C ILE A 50 5.02 14.61 -3.22
N PHE A 51 5.18 15.94 -3.22
CA PHE A 51 4.24 16.88 -2.61
C PHE A 51 3.17 17.29 -3.61
N GLY A 52 1.90 17.05 -3.30
CA GLY A 52 0.75 17.44 -4.11
C GLY A 52 -0.38 16.40 -4.12
N ASP A 53 -1.43 16.69 -4.89
CA ASP A 53 -2.57 15.80 -5.05
C ASP A 53 -2.16 14.45 -5.62
N ASN A 54 -2.58 13.38 -4.96
CA ASN A 54 -2.13 12.03 -5.30
C ASN A 54 -2.72 11.52 -6.63
N LEU A 55 -3.92 11.97 -7.04
CA LEU A 55 -4.48 11.57 -8.33
C LEU A 55 -3.66 12.13 -9.50
N LEU A 56 -3.23 13.40 -9.37
CA LEU A 56 -2.34 14.06 -10.34
C LEU A 56 -0.94 13.46 -10.30
N ALA A 57 -0.41 13.17 -9.11
CA ALA A 57 0.90 12.53 -8.95
C ALA A 57 0.92 11.12 -9.56
N LEU A 58 -0.09 10.30 -9.30
CA LEU A 58 -0.24 8.97 -9.91
C LEU A 58 -0.35 9.06 -11.43
N LYS A 59 -1.07 10.07 -11.95
CA LYS A 59 -1.15 10.32 -13.40
C LYS A 59 0.19 10.74 -14.00
N ALA A 60 0.99 11.54 -13.28
CA ALA A 60 2.33 11.94 -13.69
C ALA A 60 3.31 10.75 -13.74
N LEU A 61 3.16 9.79 -12.81
CA LEU A 61 3.98 8.58 -12.71
C LEU A 61 3.56 7.47 -13.70
N GLU A 62 2.34 7.52 -14.24
CA GLU A 62 1.78 6.42 -15.04
C GLU A 62 2.72 5.99 -16.18
N GLN A 63 3.29 6.94 -16.91
CA GLN A 63 4.16 6.63 -18.06
C GLN A 63 5.51 6.01 -17.64
N GLU A 64 6.07 6.46 -16.53
CA GLU A 64 7.38 5.99 -16.03
C GLU A 64 7.27 4.63 -15.34
N LEU A 65 6.22 4.43 -14.54
CA LEU A 65 6.14 3.32 -13.59
C LEU A 65 5.04 2.30 -13.89
N GLN A 66 4.40 2.38 -15.05
CA GLN A 66 3.39 1.39 -15.44
C GLN A 66 3.98 -0.03 -15.40
N GLY A 67 3.37 -0.89 -14.59
CA GLY A 67 3.78 -2.28 -14.45
C GLY A 67 5.09 -2.50 -13.71
N GLN A 68 5.55 -1.56 -12.85
CA GLN A 68 6.84 -1.67 -12.14
C GLN A 68 6.71 -1.76 -10.61
N VAL A 69 5.57 -1.36 -10.04
CA VAL A 69 5.37 -1.35 -8.59
C VAL A 69 5.01 -2.74 -8.09
N LYS A 70 5.75 -3.27 -7.12
CA LYS A 70 5.53 -4.61 -6.56
C LYS A 70 4.51 -4.64 -5.44
N CYS A 71 4.55 -3.65 -4.55
CA CYS A 71 3.63 -3.51 -3.43
C CYS A 71 3.08 -2.10 -3.35
N ILE A 72 1.78 -1.99 -3.19
CA ILE A 72 1.10 -0.74 -2.85
C ILE A 72 0.46 -0.92 -1.49
N TYR A 73 0.78 -0.03 -0.55
CA TYR A 73 0.06 0.11 0.71
C TYR A 73 -0.57 1.49 0.76
N ILE A 74 -1.85 1.57 1.08
CA ILE A 74 -2.56 2.85 1.25
C ILE A 74 -3.44 2.83 2.49
N ASP A 75 -3.49 3.99 3.14
CA ASP A 75 -4.32 4.30 4.30
C ASP A 75 -5.15 5.55 3.99
N PRO A 76 -6.19 5.44 3.12
CA PRO A 76 -6.98 6.59 2.69
C PRO A 76 -7.83 7.13 3.84
N PRO A 77 -8.35 8.39 3.77
CA PRO A 77 -9.24 8.94 4.78
C PRO A 77 -10.45 8.03 5.04
N TYR A 78 -10.77 7.78 6.32
CA TYR A 78 -11.82 6.82 6.74
C TYR A 78 -13.24 7.36 6.69
N ASN A 79 -13.44 8.60 6.23
CA ASN A 79 -14.77 9.21 6.15
C ASN A 79 -15.55 9.17 7.47
N THR A 80 -14.88 9.46 8.58
CA THR A 80 -15.46 9.41 9.92
C THR A 80 -16.24 10.68 10.24
N GLY A 81 -17.42 10.89 9.64
CA GLY A 81 -18.51 11.82 10.05
C GLY A 81 -18.21 13.26 10.52
N SER A 82 -17.03 13.54 11.06
CA SER A 82 -16.71 14.86 11.63
C SER A 82 -16.51 15.98 10.60
N ALA A 83 -16.26 15.61 9.34
CA ALA A 83 -16.07 16.55 8.25
C ALA A 83 -17.38 16.86 7.48
N PHE A 84 -18.42 16.02 7.66
CA PHE A 84 -19.62 16.02 6.83
C PHE A 84 -20.93 16.03 7.63
N GLU A 85 -20.92 16.49 8.88
CA GLU A 85 -22.07 16.47 9.82
C GLU A 85 -23.42 17.01 9.25
N HIS A 86 -23.43 17.54 8.02
CA HIS A 86 -24.60 18.17 7.39
C HIS A 86 -24.93 17.62 5.99
N TYR A 87 -24.26 16.55 5.54
CA TYR A 87 -24.57 15.89 4.28
C TYR A 87 -25.38 14.62 4.51
N ASP A 88 -26.26 14.30 3.56
CA ASP A 88 -26.87 12.98 3.46
C ASP A 88 -25.78 11.93 3.33
N ASP A 89 -25.75 10.93 4.20
CA ASP A 89 -24.77 9.83 4.23
C ASP A 89 -24.54 9.23 2.84
N GLY A 90 -25.59 9.14 2.00
CA GLY A 90 -25.49 8.60 0.65
C GLY A 90 -24.65 9.46 -0.30
N ILE A 91 -24.63 10.78 -0.14
CA ILE A 91 -23.82 11.71 -0.96
C ILE A 91 -22.36 11.62 -0.54
N GLU A 92 -22.12 11.55 0.75
CA GLU A 92 -20.79 11.43 1.33
C GLU A 92 -20.06 10.17 0.85
N HIS A 93 -20.69 9.01 0.96
CA HIS A 93 -20.18 7.74 0.43
C HIS A 93 -19.93 7.78 -1.08
N SER A 94 -20.82 8.44 -1.84
CA SER A 94 -20.68 8.59 -3.30
C SER A 94 -19.42 9.38 -3.69
N LEU A 95 -19.14 10.48 -2.98
CA LEU A 95 -17.95 11.30 -3.21
C LEU A 95 -16.68 10.52 -2.86
N TRP A 96 -16.69 9.85 -1.71
CA TRP A 96 -15.56 9.03 -1.26
C TRP A 96 -15.26 7.88 -2.23
N LEU A 97 -16.29 7.15 -2.68
CA LEU A 97 -16.15 6.08 -3.66
C LEU A 97 -15.58 6.59 -4.99
N SER A 98 -16.04 7.75 -5.47
CA SER A 98 -15.51 8.36 -6.70
C SER A 98 -14.06 8.77 -6.55
N LEU A 99 -13.68 9.37 -5.42
CA LEU A 99 -12.31 9.74 -5.09
C LEU A 99 -11.40 8.51 -5.10
N LEU A 100 -11.80 7.44 -4.42
CA LEU A 100 -10.96 6.25 -4.25
C LEU A 100 -10.88 5.42 -5.54
N ARG A 101 -11.99 5.31 -6.30
CA ARG A 101 -12.04 4.62 -7.59
C ARG A 101 -10.96 5.11 -8.55
N ASP A 102 -10.88 6.40 -8.77
CA ASP A 102 -9.96 6.97 -9.76
C ASP A 102 -8.49 6.72 -9.39
N ARG A 103 -8.19 6.74 -8.11
CA ARG A 103 -6.87 6.43 -7.58
C ARG A 103 -6.52 4.94 -7.68
N ILE A 104 -7.43 4.06 -7.26
CA ILE A 104 -7.22 2.59 -7.31
C ILE A 104 -7.04 2.12 -8.75
N GLU A 105 -7.76 2.69 -9.72
CA GLU A 105 -7.57 2.36 -11.13
C GLU A 105 -6.17 2.71 -11.64
N LEU A 106 -5.62 3.87 -11.26
CA LEU A 106 -4.25 4.23 -11.60
C LEU A 106 -3.24 3.36 -10.86
N LEU A 107 -3.44 3.12 -9.57
CA LEU A 107 -2.59 2.24 -8.75
C LEU A 107 -2.51 0.84 -9.35
N ARG A 108 -3.63 0.27 -9.81
CA ARG A 108 -3.65 -1.04 -10.49
C ARG A 108 -2.79 -1.05 -11.75
N LYS A 109 -2.76 0.04 -12.54
CA LYS A 109 -1.92 0.14 -13.73
C LYS A 109 -0.42 0.13 -13.39
N LEU A 110 -0.05 0.76 -12.28
CA LEU A 110 1.34 0.82 -11.83
C LEU A 110 1.87 -0.53 -11.33
N LEU A 111 1.02 -1.41 -10.79
CA LEU A 111 1.43 -2.72 -10.29
C LEU A 111 2.08 -3.59 -11.37
N THR A 112 3.10 -4.35 -10.99
CA THR A 112 3.58 -5.52 -11.74
C THR A 112 2.50 -6.59 -11.82
N ASN A 113 2.58 -7.55 -12.75
CA ASN A 113 1.58 -8.62 -12.84
C ASN A 113 1.53 -9.47 -11.57
N ASP A 114 2.66 -9.65 -10.92
CA ASP A 114 2.83 -10.37 -9.65
C ASP A 114 2.80 -9.44 -8.42
N GLY A 115 2.35 -8.21 -8.60
CA GLY A 115 2.23 -7.21 -7.54
C GLY A 115 0.90 -7.28 -6.78
N SER A 116 0.86 -6.62 -5.63
CA SER A 116 -0.33 -6.56 -4.76
C SER A 116 -0.59 -5.17 -4.20
N ILE A 117 -1.86 -4.91 -3.88
CA ILE A 117 -2.30 -3.71 -3.15
C ILE A 117 -2.90 -4.12 -1.81
N TRP A 118 -2.60 -3.33 -0.79
CA TRP A 118 -3.02 -3.46 0.59
C TRP A 118 -3.71 -2.18 1.00
N ILE A 119 -5.00 -2.24 1.34
CA ILE A 119 -5.84 -1.06 1.61
C ILE A 119 -6.34 -1.17 3.04
N ASN A 120 -5.89 -0.25 3.90
CA ASN A 120 -6.29 -0.20 5.30
C ASN A 120 -7.50 0.72 5.48
N LEU A 121 -8.55 0.23 6.12
CA LEU A 121 -9.81 0.96 6.34
C LEU A 121 -10.47 0.49 7.63
N ASP A 122 -11.27 1.36 8.23
CA ASP A 122 -12.20 0.98 9.30
C ASP A 122 -13.57 0.51 8.75
N ASP A 123 -14.48 0.19 9.67
CA ASP A 123 -15.82 -0.33 9.35
C ASP A 123 -16.67 0.61 8.49
N ASN A 124 -16.41 1.93 8.49
CA ASN A 124 -17.27 2.90 7.81
C ASN A 124 -17.28 2.68 6.30
N GLU A 125 -16.10 2.51 5.69
CA GLU A 125 -15.97 2.41 4.23
C GLU A 125 -15.43 1.06 3.74
N ALA A 126 -14.96 0.19 4.63
CA ALA A 126 -14.32 -1.07 4.25
C ALA A 126 -15.19 -1.90 3.29
N HIS A 127 -16.46 -2.08 3.61
CA HIS A 127 -17.33 -2.98 2.84
C HIS A 127 -17.65 -2.44 1.44
N TYR A 128 -17.83 -1.14 1.29
CA TYR A 128 -18.02 -0.49 -0.02
C TYR A 128 -16.73 -0.52 -0.85
N CYS A 129 -15.58 -0.25 -0.21
CA CYS A 129 -14.28 -0.38 -0.84
C CYS A 129 -14.01 -1.80 -1.35
N LYS A 130 -14.41 -2.82 -0.58
CA LYS A 130 -14.30 -4.22 -0.99
C LYS A 130 -15.02 -4.49 -2.30
N VAL A 131 -16.25 -4.01 -2.44
CA VAL A 131 -17.04 -4.19 -3.68
C VAL A 131 -16.43 -3.39 -4.84
N LEU A 132 -15.98 -2.16 -4.58
CA LEU A 132 -15.28 -1.34 -5.57
C LEU A 132 -14.01 -2.04 -6.09
N CYS A 133 -13.20 -2.60 -5.20
CA CYS A 133 -12.01 -3.35 -5.56
C CYS A 133 -12.33 -4.65 -6.33
N ASP A 134 -13.44 -5.32 -6.01
CA ASP A 134 -13.92 -6.47 -6.79
C ASP A 134 -14.28 -6.08 -8.24
N GLU A 135 -14.79 -4.86 -8.46
CA GLU A 135 -15.03 -4.35 -9.82
C GLU A 135 -13.72 -4.03 -10.55
N ILE A 136 -12.77 -3.37 -9.89
CA ILE A 136 -11.53 -2.88 -10.51
C ILE A 136 -10.53 -4.03 -10.73
N PHE A 137 -10.25 -4.82 -9.71
CA PHE A 137 -9.25 -5.91 -9.77
C PHE A 137 -9.84 -7.23 -10.30
N GLY A 138 -11.15 -7.44 -10.14
CA GLY A 138 -11.84 -8.71 -10.29
C GLY A 138 -11.83 -9.51 -8.98
N ARG A 139 -12.99 -10.06 -8.60
CA ARG A 139 -13.17 -10.84 -7.36
C ARG A 139 -12.21 -12.03 -7.24
N SER A 140 -11.83 -12.64 -8.34
CA SER A 140 -10.84 -13.75 -8.37
C SER A 140 -9.45 -13.35 -7.88
N ASN A 141 -9.12 -12.07 -7.91
CA ASN A 141 -7.84 -11.52 -7.49
C ASN A 141 -7.82 -11.06 -6.02
N PHE A 142 -8.94 -11.20 -5.31
CA PHE A 142 -8.99 -11.00 -3.88
C PHE A 142 -8.19 -12.09 -3.16
N LEU A 143 -7.26 -11.71 -2.30
CA LEU A 143 -6.40 -12.63 -1.56
C LEU A 143 -6.88 -12.83 -0.13
N ALA A 144 -7.07 -11.74 0.61
CA ALA A 144 -7.45 -11.77 2.02
C ALA A 144 -8.10 -10.47 2.49
N ASP A 145 -8.89 -10.59 3.55
CA ASP A 145 -9.25 -9.55 4.48
C ASP A 145 -8.47 -9.81 5.77
N VAL A 146 -7.47 -8.96 6.04
CA VAL A 146 -6.64 -9.05 7.23
C VAL A 146 -7.21 -8.13 8.29
N ILE A 147 -7.46 -8.67 9.47
CA ILE A 147 -7.97 -7.93 10.62
C ILE A 147 -6.81 -7.50 11.50
N TRP A 148 -6.51 -6.21 11.50
CA TRP A 148 -5.51 -5.63 12.38
C TRP A 148 -6.15 -5.14 13.68
N GLU A 149 -5.69 -5.64 14.82
CA GLU A 149 -6.08 -5.15 16.14
C GLU A 149 -5.37 -3.83 16.44
N LYS A 150 -6.00 -2.70 16.05
CA LYS A 150 -5.42 -1.34 16.18
C LYS A 150 -5.38 -0.80 17.60
N ALA A 151 -6.18 -1.35 18.52
CA ALA A 151 -6.29 -0.90 19.90
C ALA A 151 -6.02 -2.04 20.88
N ASP A 152 -5.17 -1.77 21.88
CA ASP A 152 -4.75 -2.72 22.92
C ASP A 152 -5.75 -2.86 24.09
N SER A 153 -6.75 -1.98 24.15
CA SER A 153 -7.78 -1.99 25.19
C SER A 153 -9.13 -1.54 24.64
N PRO A 154 -10.24 -2.03 25.20
CA PRO A 154 -11.56 -1.58 24.80
C PRO A 154 -11.81 -0.13 25.25
N ARG A 155 -12.64 0.58 24.49
CA ARG A 155 -13.14 1.91 24.84
C ARG A 155 -14.27 1.79 25.85
N MET A 156 -14.14 2.45 26.99
CA MET A 156 -15.15 2.43 28.05
C MET A 156 -16.33 3.38 27.80
N ASP A 157 -16.16 4.29 26.85
CA ASP A 157 -17.14 5.30 26.41
C ASP A 157 -17.95 4.85 25.19
N ALA A 158 -17.75 3.63 24.72
CA ALA A 158 -18.50 3.10 23.58
C ALA A 158 -19.95 2.81 23.96
N GLU A 159 -20.90 3.35 23.17
CA GLU A 159 -22.34 3.17 23.42
C GLU A 159 -22.80 1.71 23.20
N PHE A 160 -22.29 1.04 22.14
CA PHE A 160 -22.65 -0.34 21.81
C PHE A 160 -21.42 -1.25 21.85
N PHE A 161 -20.58 -1.20 20.82
CA PHE A 161 -19.40 -2.03 20.71
C PHE A 161 -18.13 -1.19 20.64
N SER A 162 -17.11 -1.60 21.37
CA SER A 162 -15.78 -1.01 21.28
C SER A 162 -15.05 -1.59 20.09
N THR A 163 -15.05 -0.88 18.95
CA THR A 163 -14.29 -1.29 17.76
C THR A 163 -12.80 -1.17 18.03
N ARG A 164 -12.10 -2.30 17.88
CA ARG A 164 -10.66 -2.41 18.18
C ARG A 164 -9.83 -2.82 16.96
N HIS A 165 -10.40 -2.89 15.77
CA HIS A 165 -9.74 -3.38 14.58
C HIS A 165 -9.94 -2.46 13.39
N ASP A 166 -9.06 -2.63 12.40
CA ASP A 166 -9.23 -2.18 11.03
C ASP A 166 -9.16 -3.37 10.09
N HIS A 167 -9.68 -3.19 8.89
CA HIS A 167 -9.59 -4.11 7.77
C HIS A 167 -8.40 -3.73 6.88
N ILE A 168 -7.63 -4.72 6.44
CA ILE A 168 -6.63 -4.54 5.40
C ILE A 168 -6.99 -5.46 4.25
N PHE A 169 -7.59 -4.91 3.19
CA PHE A 169 -7.93 -5.68 2.00
C PHE A 169 -6.72 -5.90 1.12
N VAL A 170 -6.50 -7.15 0.74
CA VAL A 170 -5.37 -7.55 -0.07
C VAL A 170 -5.85 -8.07 -1.42
N TYR A 171 -5.40 -7.42 -2.50
CA TYR A 171 -5.64 -7.84 -3.87
C TYR A 171 -4.32 -8.02 -4.62
N ALA A 172 -4.23 -9.10 -5.40
CA ALA A 172 -3.21 -9.21 -6.42
C ALA A 172 -3.65 -8.50 -7.71
N LYS A 173 -2.72 -8.03 -8.53
CA LYS A 173 -3.04 -7.61 -9.89
C LYS A 173 -3.48 -8.80 -10.74
N ASP A 174 -2.77 -9.92 -10.63
CA ASP A 174 -3.12 -11.23 -11.15
C ASP A 174 -2.75 -12.31 -10.13
N ARG A 175 -3.78 -12.96 -9.57
CA ARG A 175 -3.60 -14.00 -8.56
C ARG A 175 -2.78 -15.20 -9.05
N GLY A 176 -2.83 -15.49 -10.35
CA GLY A 176 -2.08 -16.60 -10.92
C GLY A 176 -0.58 -16.36 -10.94
N SER A 177 -0.17 -15.10 -11.02
CA SER A 177 1.23 -14.67 -11.03
C SER A 177 1.75 -14.31 -9.64
N PHE A 178 0.86 -13.98 -8.68
CA PHE A 178 1.23 -13.54 -7.35
C PHE A 178 1.77 -14.67 -6.48
N SER A 179 2.86 -14.41 -5.78
CA SER A 179 3.42 -15.28 -4.74
C SER A 179 3.69 -14.48 -3.48
N ILE A 180 3.14 -14.94 -2.36
CA ILE A 180 3.44 -14.37 -1.05
C ILE A 180 4.72 -14.96 -0.48
N ASN A 181 5.57 -14.13 0.14
CA ASN A 181 6.77 -14.60 0.80
C ASN A 181 6.37 -15.39 2.06
N LYS A 182 6.55 -16.72 1.98
CA LYS A 182 6.39 -17.62 3.13
C LYS A 182 7.69 -17.60 3.93
N GLY A 183 7.61 -17.42 5.22
CA GLY A 183 8.81 -17.35 6.07
C GLY A 183 8.97 -16.01 6.77
N VAL A 184 8.16 -15.04 6.44
CA VAL A 184 7.86 -13.91 7.31
C VAL A 184 6.96 -14.45 8.42
N ALA A 185 7.52 -15.38 9.21
CA ALA A 185 6.84 -15.92 10.35
C ALA A 185 6.86 -14.86 11.46
N VAL A 186 5.73 -14.73 12.07
CA VAL A 186 5.53 -14.31 13.44
C VAL A 186 6.80 -14.52 14.24
N GLY A 187 7.42 -13.42 14.70
CA GLY A 187 8.58 -13.30 15.58
C GLY A 187 9.40 -14.57 15.84
N ASP A 188 10.69 -14.47 15.88
CA ASP A 188 11.66 -15.55 16.13
C ASP A 188 11.45 -16.35 17.42
N GLU A 189 10.38 -16.14 18.16
CA GLU A 189 9.94 -17.03 19.21
C GLU A 189 9.40 -18.31 18.57
N ILE A 190 10.32 -19.29 18.45
CA ILE A 190 9.95 -20.68 18.28
C ILE A 190 8.89 -20.95 19.34
N ALA A 191 7.63 -21.10 18.90
CA ALA A 191 6.49 -21.20 19.79
C ALA A 191 6.82 -22.24 20.90
N GLU A 192 6.48 -21.95 22.15
CA GLU A 192 6.82 -22.74 23.36
C GLU A 192 6.59 -24.26 23.20
N HIS A 193 5.77 -24.68 22.26
CA HIS A 193 5.52 -26.09 21.97
C HIS A 193 6.67 -26.81 21.25
N TYR A 194 7.65 -26.08 20.65
CA TYR A 194 8.91 -26.66 20.10
C TYR A 194 9.93 -26.89 21.23
N ASN A 195 9.54 -27.69 22.19
CA ASN A 195 10.25 -27.88 23.45
C ASN A 195 11.34 -28.95 23.42
N LYS A 196 11.55 -29.60 22.28
CA LYS A 196 12.62 -30.58 22.06
C LYS A 196 13.67 -30.06 21.07
N LYS A 197 14.90 -30.58 21.16
CA LYS A 197 15.98 -30.29 20.20
C LYS A 197 16.54 -31.60 19.65
N ASP A 198 16.84 -31.63 18.36
CA ASP A 198 17.55 -32.76 17.74
C ASP A 198 19.06 -32.69 18.05
N GLU A 199 19.82 -33.65 17.51
CA GLU A 199 21.28 -33.77 17.70
C GLU A 199 22.06 -32.56 17.15
N ASN A 200 21.46 -31.82 16.20
CA ASN A 200 22.02 -30.61 15.62
C ASN A 200 21.50 -29.31 16.32
N GLY A 201 20.75 -29.46 17.41
CA GLY A 201 20.20 -28.33 18.15
C GLY A 201 18.94 -27.73 17.52
N ARG A 202 18.38 -28.30 16.45
CA ARG A 202 17.15 -27.78 15.79
C ARG A 202 15.93 -28.06 16.65
N PRO A 203 15.14 -27.04 16.97
CA PRO A 203 13.96 -27.21 17.80
C PRO A 203 12.84 -27.94 17.06
N TYR A 204 12.16 -28.87 17.73
CA TYR A 204 11.01 -29.60 17.20
C TYR A 204 10.00 -29.94 18.28
N TYR A 205 8.78 -30.31 17.84
CA TYR A 205 7.79 -30.97 18.69
C TYR A 205 7.29 -32.26 18.07
N LEU A 206 6.70 -33.11 18.92
CA LEU A 206 6.20 -34.40 18.51
C LEU A 206 4.67 -34.34 18.26
N LYS A 207 4.25 -34.83 17.11
CA LYS A 207 2.86 -35.01 16.76
C LYS A 207 2.54 -36.51 16.58
N PRO A 208 1.45 -37.02 17.16
CA PRO A 208 1.09 -38.44 16.98
C PRO A 208 0.93 -38.80 15.50
N LEU A 209 1.58 -39.90 15.08
CA LEU A 209 1.45 -40.41 13.71
C LEU A 209 0.04 -40.93 13.45
N ARG A 210 -0.67 -41.43 14.48
CA ARG A 210 -2.09 -41.78 14.39
C ARG A 210 -2.94 -40.52 14.14
N ALA A 211 -3.84 -40.57 13.17
CA ALA A 211 -4.78 -39.47 12.93
C ALA A 211 -5.71 -39.30 14.15
N MET A 212 -6.12 -38.07 14.40
CA MET A 212 -7.10 -37.69 15.44
C MET A 212 -8.02 -36.62 14.87
N GLY A 213 -9.31 -36.69 15.17
CA GLY A 213 -10.33 -35.75 14.68
C GLY A 213 -11.51 -36.47 14.01
N GLY A 214 -12.33 -35.72 13.26
CA GLY A 214 -13.58 -36.24 12.70
C GLY A 214 -13.47 -37.33 11.60
N GLU A 215 -12.30 -37.48 10.97
CA GLU A 215 -12.05 -38.46 9.90
C GLU A 215 -10.82 -39.33 10.27
N ASP A 216 -10.79 -39.90 11.46
CA ASP A 216 -9.65 -40.66 11.95
C ASP A 216 -9.90 -42.16 12.04
N ALA A 217 -11.08 -42.64 11.56
CA ALA A 217 -11.41 -44.05 11.48
C ALA A 217 -10.73 -44.75 10.29
N ARG A 218 -10.51 -46.07 10.40
CA ARG A 218 -10.08 -46.89 9.28
C ARG A 218 -11.04 -46.81 8.08
N ALA A 219 -12.32 -46.70 8.34
CA ALA A 219 -13.35 -46.60 7.29
C ALA A 219 -13.18 -45.38 6.38
N ASP A 220 -12.66 -44.28 6.91
CA ASP A 220 -12.46 -43.03 6.15
C ASP A 220 -11.37 -43.19 5.09
N ARG A 221 -10.26 -43.90 5.43
CA ARG A 221 -9.14 -44.19 4.53
C ARG A 221 -8.52 -45.55 4.85
N PRO A 222 -9.06 -46.63 4.33
CA PRO A 222 -8.64 -48.01 4.67
C PRO A 222 -7.15 -48.31 4.37
N THR A 223 -6.58 -47.69 3.35
CA THR A 223 -5.18 -47.86 2.95
C THR A 223 -4.18 -47.33 3.97
N LEU A 224 -4.61 -46.49 4.91
CA LEU A 224 -3.79 -45.94 5.97
C LEU A 224 -3.85 -46.76 7.29
N PHE A 225 -4.43 -47.96 7.24
CA PHE A 225 -4.44 -48.92 8.34
C PHE A 225 -3.50 -50.08 8.01
N PHE A 226 -2.27 -50.05 8.56
CA PHE A 226 -1.24 -51.05 8.38
C PHE A 226 -0.36 -51.14 9.63
N PRO A 227 0.32 -52.29 9.89
CA PRO A 227 1.25 -52.39 11.02
C PRO A 227 2.52 -51.62 10.77
N LEU A 228 3.08 -51.01 11.83
CA LEU A 228 4.41 -50.44 11.90
C LEU A 228 5.23 -51.20 12.90
N GLN A 229 6.50 -51.47 12.58
CA GLN A 229 7.42 -52.15 13.48
C GLN A 229 8.04 -51.17 14.48
N ALA A 230 7.86 -51.42 15.76
CA ALA A 230 8.47 -50.66 16.84
C ALA A 230 9.96 -51.08 17.03
N PRO A 231 10.76 -50.30 17.81
CA PRO A 231 12.18 -50.59 18.04
C PRO A 231 12.49 -51.94 18.66
N ASP A 232 11.54 -52.52 19.37
CA ASP A 232 11.65 -53.86 19.97
C ASP A 232 11.19 -55.01 19.06
N GLY A 233 10.79 -54.69 17.83
CA GLY A 233 10.28 -55.64 16.85
C GLY A 233 8.78 -55.94 16.99
N SER A 234 8.06 -55.36 17.94
CA SER A 234 6.63 -55.50 18.06
C SER A 234 5.88 -54.72 16.97
N GLU A 235 4.69 -55.18 16.59
CA GLU A 235 3.83 -54.51 15.63
C GLU A 235 2.87 -53.54 16.34
N THR A 236 2.79 -52.31 15.87
CA THR A 236 1.90 -51.30 16.35
C THR A 236 0.87 -50.92 15.27
N LEU A 237 -0.42 -50.96 15.62
CA LEU A 237 -1.55 -50.54 14.76
C LEU A 237 -2.11 -49.19 15.24
N PRO A 238 -2.77 -48.41 14.36
CA PRO A 238 -3.37 -47.13 14.73
C PRO A 238 -4.71 -47.31 15.45
N ILE A 239 -4.67 -47.86 16.66
CA ILE A 239 -5.87 -48.09 17.48
C ILE A 239 -6.25 -46.81 18.22
N ARG A 240 -7.54 -46.47 18.22
CA ARG A 240 -8.13 -45.35 18.94
C ARG A 240 -8.19 -45.61 20.45
N ARG A 241 -8.43 -44.58 21.23
CA ARG A 241 -8.53 -44.69 22.70
C ARG A 241 -9.69 -45.55 23.16
N ASP A 242 -10.76 -45.64 22.37
CA ASP A 242 -11.94 -46.48 22.59
C ASP A 242 -11.78 -47.93 22.14
N GLY A 243 -10.60 -48.30 21.64
CA GLY A 243 -10.28 -49.63 21.12
C GLY A 243 -10.68 -49.86 19.67
N SER A 244 -11.32 -48.93 19.00
CA SER A 244 -11.70 -49.05 17.60
C SER A 244 -10.50 -48.81 16.66
N GLU A 245 -10.63 -49.29 15.41
CA GLU A 245 -9.60 -49.13 14.38
C GLU A 245 -9.54 -47.69 13.87
N GLY A 246 -8.41 -47.06 14.00
CA GLY A 246 -8.11 -45.75 13.48
C GLY A 246 -7.36 -45.81 12.15
N ARG A 247 -6.57 -44.74 11.84
CA ARG A 247 -5.68 -44.69 10.68
C ARG A 247 -4.40 -43.91 10.99
N TRP A 248 -3.36 -44.18 10.21
CA TRP A 248 -2.17 -43.32 10.22
C TRP A 248 -2.42 -42.02 9.46
N ARG A 249 -1.59 -41.02 9.70
CA ARG A 249 -1.58 -39.76 8.92
C ARG A 249 -0.82 -39.89 7.61
N TRP A 250 0.17 -40.79 7.60
CA TRP A 250 1.06 -41.04 6.47
C TRP A 250 0.71 -42.34 5.78
N SER A 251 0.99 -42.43 4.47
CA SER A 251 0.94 -43.67 3.74
C SER A 251 2.11 -44.58 4.13
N LYS A 252 2.06 -45.83 3.72
CA LYS A 252 3.14 -46.80 4.00
C LYS A 252 4.44 -46.38 3.33
N GLU A 253 4.38 -45.86 2.09
CA GLU A 253 5.50 -45.38 1.32
C GLU A 253 6.16 -44.22 2.05
N ARG A 254 5.38 -43.22 2.44
CA ARG A 254 5.90 -42.07 3.19
C ARG A 254 6.50 -42.45 4.53
N THR A 255 5.96 -43.44 5.18
CA THR A 255 6.49 -43.88 6.48
C THR A 255 7.89 -44.50 6.34
N GLU A 256 8.17 -45.13 5.21
CA GLU A 256 9.50 -45.67 4.90
C GLU A 256 10.48 -44.57 4.42
N GLU A 257 10.00 -43.62 3.60
CA GLU A 257 10.79 -42.49 3.10
C GLU A 257 11.22 -41.56 4.24
N ASP A 258 10.28 -41.22 5.12
CA ASP A 258 10.45 -40.26 6.22
C ASP A 258 10.69 -40.95 7.58
N LYS A 259 11.17 -42.20 7.61
CA LYS A 259 11.35 -42.97 8.85
C LYS A 259 12.24 -42.28 9.90
N ASP A 260 13.23 -41.49 9.47
CA ASP A 260 14.12 -40.75 10.35
C ASP A 260 13.42 -39.61 11.10
N LEU A 261 12.24 -39.21 10.63
CA LEU A 261 11.36 -38.24 11.31
C LEU A 261 10.51 -38.91 12.38
N ILE A 262 10.39 -40.25 12.39
CA ILE A 262 9.57 -40.97 13.36
C ILE A 262 10.32 -41.16 14.66
N GLU A 263 9.74 -40.64 15.74
CA GLU A 263 10.19 -40.83 17.10
C GLU A 263 9.24 -41.74 17.85
N TRP A 264 9.78 -42.86 18.33
CA TRP A 264 9.02 -43.83 19.09
C TRP A 264 9.04 -43.50 20.57
N VAL A 265 7.86 -43.41 21.20
CA VAL A 265 7.71 -43.14 22.62
C VAL A 265 7.08 -44.37 23.29
N ASN A 266 7.80 -44.96 24.27
CA ASN A 266 7.25 -46.07 25.03
C ASN A 266 6.32 -45.55 26.13
N GLY A 267 5.01 -45.83 25.96
CA GLY A 267 3.92 -45.46 26.88
C GLY A 267 3.44 -46.62 27.72
N ARG A 268 2.40 -46.40 28.53
CA ARG A 268 1.81 -47.44 29.39
C ARG A 268 1.20 -48.62 28.60
N THR A 269 0.86 -48.44 27.34
CA THR A 269 0.21 -49.39 26.46
C THR A 269 1.15 -49.91 25.35
N GLY A 270 2.45 -49.68 25.44
CA GLY A 270 3.46 -50.04 24.45
C GLY A 270 3.98 -48.87 23.62
N TRP A 271 4.71 -49.16 22.56
CA TRP A 271 5.31 -48.19 21.68
C TRP A 271 4.29 -47.40 20.84
N VAL A 272 4.40 -46.06 20.85
CA VAL A 272 3.54 -45.14 20.08
C VAL A 272 4.42 -44.34 19.15
N PRO A 273 4.18 -44.35 17.82
CA PRO A 273 4.92 -43.54 16.88
C PRO A 273 4.41 -42.11 16.85
N TYR A 274 5.35 -41.21 16.96
CA TYR A 274 5.20 -39.77 16.74
C TYR A 274 6.09 -39.36 15.57
N TYR A 275 5.81 -38.22 14.97
CA TYR A 275 6.75 -37.63 14.01
C TYR A 275 7.15 -36.24 14.44
N ARG A 276 8.41 -35.90 14.10
CA ARG A 276 9.02 -34.63 14.43
C ARG A 276 8.55 -33.57 13.47
N ILE A 277 8.10 -32.43 14.00
CA ILE A 277 7.84 -31.20 13.26
C ILE A 277 8.86 -30.19 13.74
N PHE A 278 9.76 -29.78 12.83
CA PHE A 278 10.83 -28.84 13.14
C PHE A 278 10.33 -27.40 13.09
N GLY A 279 10.91 -26.52 13.92
CA GLY A 279 10.58 -25.11 13.98
C GLY A 279 10.95 -24.35 12.69
N ASP A 280 12.00 -24.80 11.99
CA ASP A 280 12.41 -24.26 10.69
C ASP A 280 11.42 -24.58 9.55
N THR A 281 10.66 -25.67 9.65
CA THR A 281 9.55 -25.95 8.71
C THR A 281 8.31 -25.10 8.99
N ALA A 282 8.20 -24.47 10.16
CA ALA A 282 7.16 -23.51 10.47
C ALA A 282 7.23 -22.26 9.58
N SER A 283 8.41 -21.92 9.07
CA SER A 283 8.66 -20.83 8.14
C SER A 283 7.94 -20.96 6.78
N GLN A 284 7.32 -22.09 6.48
CA GLN A 284 6.53 -22.32 5.27
C GLN A 284 5.01 -22.20 5.48
N ARG A 285 4.55 -21.83 6.68
CA ARG A 285 3.13 -21.64 6.92
C ARG A 285 2.63 -20.41 6.16
N PRO A 286 1.42 -20.49 5.55
CA PRO A 286 0.77 -19.29 5.05
C PRO A 286 0.57 -18.29 6.19
N PRO A 287 0.70 -16.96 5.92
CA PRO A 287 0.40 -15.95 6.92
C PRO A 287 -1.06 -16.03 7.36
N GLU A 288 -1.30 -15.73 8.62
CA GLU A 288 -2.66 -15.65 9.18
C GLU A 288 -3.31 -14.31 8.84
N THR A 289 -4.65 -14.24 8.90
CA THR A 289 -5.42 -13.02 8.60
C THR A 289 -5.81 -12.24 9.84
N ILE A 290 -5.46 -12.70 11.04
CA ILE A 290 -5.68 -11.97 12.29
C ILE A 290 -4.32 -11.51 12.81
N TRP A 291 -4.14 -10.19 12.85
CA TRP A 291 -2.89 -9.55 13.28
C TRP A 291 -3.11 -8.81 14.61
N PRO A 292 -2.73 -9.42 15.72
CA PRO A 292 -2.92 -8.84 17.04
C PRO A 292 -1.91 -7.71 17.30
N HIS A 293 -2.29 -6.77 18.18
CA HIS A 293 -1.49 -5.59 18.50
C HIS A 293 -0.12 -5.90 19.11
N TRP A 294 0.01 -7.00 19.84
CA TRP A 294 1.31 -7.41 20.45
C TRP A 294 2.33 -7.90 19.41
N ASP A 295 1.87 -8.24 18.22
CA ASP A 295 2.68 -8.76 17.14
C ASP A 295 3.07 -7.66 16.13
N VAL A 296 2.10 -6.85 15.69
CA VAL A 296 2.31 -5.81 14.67
C VAL A 296 2.21 -4.37 15.21
N GLY A 297 2.02 -4.20 16.49
CA GLY A 297 1.83 -2.88 17.11
C GLY A 297 0.39 -2.36 17.01
N SER A 298 0.10 -1.34 17.82
CA SER A 298 -1.19 -0.65 17.91
C SER A 298 -1.04 0.84 17.60
N ASN A 299 -2.16 1.58 17.59
CA ASN A 299 -2.15 3.05 17.51
C ASN A 299 -1.38 3.70 18.68
N ARG A 300 -1.29 3.03 19.83
CA ARG A 300 -0.48 3.51 20.97
C ARG A 300 1.01 3.33 20.65
N THR A 301 1.39 2.19 20.08
CA THR A 301 2.77 1.91 19.66
C THR A 301 3.24 2.95 18.65
N SER A 302 2.47 3.20 17.60
CA SER A 302 2.84 4.16 16.54
C SER A 302 2.96 5.60 17.05
N LYS A 303 2.08 6.02 17.99
CA LYS A 303 2.21 7.33 18.64
C LYS A 303 3.47 7.41 19.51
N ALA A 304 3.86 6.32 20.17
CA ALA A 304 5.11 6.26 20.95
C ALA A 304 6.33 6.34 20.03
N GLU A 305 6.33 5.68 18.87
CA GLU A 305 7.38 5.77 17.84
C GLU A 305 7.58 7.22 17.36
N ILE A 306 6.49 7.90 16.96
CA ILE A 306 6.55 9.32 16.54
C ILE A 306 7.03 10.21 17.68
N LYS A 307 6.58 9.97 18.92
CA LYS A 307 7.03 10.73 20.09
C LYS A 307 8.51 10.55 20.37
N ALA A 308 9.03 9.33 20.27
CA ALA A 308 10.45 9.03 20.42
C ALA A 308 11.28 9.72 19.33
N LEU A 309 10.80 9.66 18.09
CA LEU A 309 11.47 10.25 16.93
C LEU A 309 11.59 11.77 17.03
N PHE A 310 10.56 12.49 17.52
CA PHE A 310 10.52 13.96 17.58
C PHE A 310 10.66 14.54 18.99
N GLY A 311 10.97 13.71 20.01
CA GLY A 311 11.13 14.17 21.39
C GLY A 311 9.88 14.82 21.99
N GLY A 312 8.69 14.47 21.48
CA GLY A 312 7.40 15.02 21.93
C GLY A 312 7.07 16.42 21.41
N SER A 313 7.95 17.04 20.61
CA SER A 313 7.73 18.37 20.04
C SER A 313 6.74 18.40 18.88
N LYS A 314 6.48 17.24 18.27
CA LYS A 314 5.54 17.06 17.15
C LYS A 314 4.67 15.86 17.44
N SER A 315 3.39 15.97 17.13
CA SER A 315 2.43 14.87 17.19
C SER A 315 1.81 14.66 15.81
N PHE A 316 1.48 13.41 15.52
CA PHE A 316 0.67 13.04 14.35
C PHE A 316 -0.52 12.21 14.90
N GLU A 317 -1.72 12.49 14.42
CA GLU A 317 -2.92 11.92 15.05
C GLU A 317 -3.05 10.42 14.89
N THR A 318 -2.81 9.91 13.68
CA THR A 318 -3.07 8.51 13.30
C THR A 318 -1.90 7.87 12.54
N PRO A 319 -0.67 7.82 13.08
CA PRO A 319 0.42 7.12 12.41
C PRO A 319 0.15 5.61 12.44
N LYS A 320 0.67 4.87 11.47
CA LYS A 320 0.68 3.41 11.51
C LYS A 320 1.98 2.91 12.17
N PRO A 321 1.94 1.81 12.93
CA PRO A 321 3.14 1.24 13.54
C PRO A 321 4.07 0.64 12.48
N GLU A 322 5.38 0.79 12.65
CA GLU A 322 6.37 0.31 11.68
C GLU A 322 6.30 -1.22 11.49
N ARG A 323 6.06 -1.99 12.55
CA ARG A 323 5.92 -3.46 12.46
C ARG A 323 4.74 -3.92 11.60
N LEU A 324 3.64 -3.14 11.56
CA LEU A 324 2.52 -3.43 10.67
C LEU A 324 2.94 -3.32 9.21
N ILE A 325 3.62 -2.22 8.87
CA ILE A 325 4.07 -1.94 7.51
C ILE A 325 5.21 -2.89 7.12
N GLU A 326 6.11 -3.21 8.05
CA GLU A 326 7.15 -4.22 7.86
C GLU A 326 6.55 -5.55 7.41
N ARG A 327 5.52 -6.04 8.11
CA ARG A 327 4.85 -7.29 7.77
C ARG A 327 4.26 -7.26 6.36
N VAL A 328 3.58 -6.19 5.99
CA VAL A 328 3.04 -6.01 4.63
C VAL A 328 4.17 -6.08 3.59
N ILE A 329 5.22 -5.29 3.79
CA ILE A 329 6.35 -5.20 2.85
C ILE A 329 7.11 -6.53 2.76
N ALA A 330 7.36 -7.17 3.89
CA ALA A 330 8.06 -8.46 3.94
C ALA A 330 7.28 -9.57 3.22
N LEU A 331 5.95 -9.62 3.39
CA LEU A 331 5.10 -10.61 2.71
C LEU A 331 4.99 -10.39 1.21
N ALA A 332 5.05 -9.13 0.75
CA ALA A 332 4.73 -8.75 -0.63
C ALA A 332 5.95 -8.48 -1.51
N THR A 333 7.15 -8.26 -0.94
CA THR A 333 8.32 -7.74 -1.68
C THR A 333 9.63 -8.39 -1.29
N ASN A 334 10.63 -8.24 -2.17
CA ASN A 334 12.03 -8.50 -1.91
C ASN A 334 12.85 -7.20 -1.90
N ALA A 335 14.13 -7.26 -1.49
CA ALA A 335 15.03 -6.11 -1.55
C ALA A 335 15.11 -5.54 -2.98
N GLY A 336 15.09 -4.22 -3.12
CA GLY A 336 15.12 -3.51 -4.39
C GLY A 336 13.77 -3.35 -5.10
N ASP A 337 12.71 -4.05 -4.68
CA ASP A 337 11.36 -3.89 -5.23
C ASP A 337 10.78 -2.51 -4.90
N TRP A 338 9.90 -2.00 -5.79
CA TRP A 338 9.18 -0.76 -5.57
C TRP A 338 7.96 -0.95 -4.65
N VAL A 339 7.93 -0.14 -3.59
CA VAL A 339 6.79 0.06 -2.69
C VAL A 339 6.21 1.44 -2.94
N LEU A 340 4.88 1.55 -3.08
CA LEU A 340 4.20 2.83 -3.30
C LEU A 340 3.14 3.06 -2.24
N ASP A 341 3.11 4.29 -1.70
CA ASP A 341 2.07 4.80 -0.81
C ASP A 341 1.61 6.17 -1.29
N SER A 342 0.37 6.25 -1.77
CA SER A 342 -0.20 7.52 -2.27
C SER A 342 -0.99 8.30 -1.22
N PHE A 343 -0.98 7.85 0.04
CA PHE A 343 -1.56 8.51 1.19
C PHE A 343 -0.56 8.47 2.35
N ALA A 344 0.62 9.06 2.13
CA ALA A 344 1.81 8.81 2.96
C ALA A 344 1.67 9.21 4.44
N GLY A 345 0.77 10.16 4.77
CA GLY A 345 0.45 10.54 6.13
C GLY A 345 1.69 10.93 6.95
N SER A 346 2.07 10.08 7.89
CA SER A 346 3.27 10.27 8.72
C SER A 346 4.59 9.78 8.10
N GLY A 347 4.53 9.19 6.89
CA GLY A 347 5.70 8.64 6.17
C GLY A 347 6.19 7.30 6.69
N THR A 348 5.37 6.54 7.40
CA THR A 348 5.77 5.24 7.95
C THR A 348 6.17 4.26 6.84
N THR A 349 5.40 4.19 5.76
CA THR A 349 5.65 3.27 4.64
C THR A 349 7.05 3.50 4.03
N GLY A 350 7.41 4.75 3.76
CA GLY A 350 8.74 5.07 3.21
C GLY A 350 9.87 4.81 4.20
N ALA A 351 9.66 5.10 5.49
CA ALA A 351 10.65 4.83 6.54
C ALA A 351 10.96 3.33 6.63
N VAL A 352 9.91 2.50 6.69
CA VAL A 352 10.04 1.04 6.77
C VAL A 352 10.63 0.47 5.48
N ALA A 353 10.13 0.85 4.32
CA ALA A 353 10.66 0.39 3.03
C ALA A 353 12.16 0.72 2.88
N HIS A 354 12.57 1.90 3.34
CA HIS A 354 13.96 2.34 3.33
C HIS A 354 14.85 1.48 4.24
N LYS A 355 14.45 1.27 5.50
CA LYS A 355 15.15 0.41 6.45
C LYS A 355 15.28 -1.03 5.97
N MET A 356 14.29 -1.52 5.20
CA MET A 356 14.28 -2.88 4.65
C MET A 356 14.99 -3.00 3.29
N GLY A 357 15.60 -1.94 2.75
CA GLY A 357 16.29 -1.96 1.46
C GLY A 357 15.35 -2.09 0.26
N ARG A 358 14.13 -1.58 0.35
CA ARG A 358 13.18 -1.46 -0.76
C ARG A 358 13.25 -0.06 -1.35
N ARG A 359 12.95 0.06 -2.65
CA ARG A 359 12.70 1.34 -3.30
C ARG A 359 11.29 1.81 -2.95
N TRP A 360 11.11 3.10 -2.76
CA TRP A 360 9.80 3.60 -2.38
C TRP A 360 9.41 4.89 -3.06
N ILE A 361 8.09 5.08 -3.19
CA ILE A 361 7.44 6.28 -3.68
C ILE A 361 6.34 6.63 -2.70
N MET A 362 6.38 7.85 -2.19
CA MET A 362 5.32 8.40 -1.35
C MET A 362 4.74 9.66 -1.96
N VAL A 363 3.41 9.82 -1.84
CA VAL A 363 2.72 11.04 -2.23
C VAL A 363 1.96 11.58 -1.04
N GLU A 364 2.09 12.89 -0.78
CA GLU A 364 1.40 13.57 0.30
C GLU A 364 1.01 14.99 -0.11
N LEU A 365 -0.26 15.35 0.14
CA LEU A 365 -0.83 16.67 -0.16
C LEU A 365 -0.63 17.66 0.99
N GLY A 366 -0.69 17.16 2.23
CA GLY A 366 -0.67 17.99 3.42
C GLY A 366 0.71 18.55 3.77
N GLU A 367 0.74 19.69 4.45
CA GLU A 367 1.97 20.34 4.94
C GLU A 367 2.80 19.45 5.87
N HIS A 368 2.23 18.39 6.43
CA HIS A 368 2.96 17.39 7.18
C HIS A 368 3.96 16.59 6.32
N CYS A 369 3.86 16.65 5.01
CA CYS A 369 4.94 16.23 4.11
C CYS A 369 6.27 16.91 4.49
N HIS A 370 6.23 18.20 4.74
CA HIS A 370 7.40 19.01 5.08
C HIS A 370 7.74 18.98 6.57
N THR A 371 6.72 18.96 7.43
CA THR A 371 6.92 19.07 8.88
C THR A 371 7.18 17.72 9.56
N HIS A 372 6.74 16.60 8.98
CA HIS A 372 6.85 15.27 9.57
C HIS A 372 7.62 14.29 8.68
N ILE A 373 7.19 14.10 7.39
CA ILE A 373 7.79 13.07 6.53
C ILE A 373 9.27 13.35 6.26
N ILE A 374 9.61 14.54 5.74
CA ILE A 374 11.00 14.89 5.43
C ILE A 374 11.90 14.79 6.66
N PRO A 375 11.55 15.36 7.83
CA PRO A 375 12.36 15.20 9.04
C PRO A 375 12.51 13.75 9.52
N ARG A 376 11.46 12.94 9.39
CA ARG A 376 11.51 11.49 9.70
C ARG A 376 12.52 10.79 8.82
N LEU A 377 12.38 10.95 7.50
CA LEU A 377 13.28 10.33 6.52
C LEU A 377 14.73 10.74 6.70
N LYS A 378 14.99 12.02 7.01
CA LYS A 378 16.35 12.48 7.33
C LYS A 378 16.95 11.75 8.52
N LYS A 379 16.18 11.51 9.58
CA LYS A 379 16.63 10.73 10.74
C LYS A 379 16.88 9.27 10.40
N VAL A 380 15.99 8.65 9.62
CA VAL A 380 16.18 7.27 9.12
C VAL A 380 17.47 7.15 8.31
N ILE A 381 17.69 8.07 7.36
CA ILE A 381 18.86 8.07 6.48
C ILE A 381 20.16 8.31 7.28
N ASN A 382 20.12 9.14 8.31
CA ASN A 382 21.27 9.36 9.18
C ASN A 382 21.54 8.23 10.18
N GLY A 383 20.62 7.26 10.34
CA GLY A 383 20.69 6.24 11.40
C GLY A 383 20.30 6.76 12.79
N ASP A 384 19.63 7.92 12.86
CA ASP A 384 19.20 8.60 14.09
C ASP A 384 17.78 8.22 14.54
N ASP A 385 17.14 7.27 13.87
CA ASP A 385 15.81 6.77 14.25
C ASP A 385 15.97 5.61 15.25
N PRO A 386 15.63 5.80 16.55
CA PRO A 386 15.83 4.77 17.57
C PRO A 386 14.69 3.77 17.67
N GLY A 387 13.60 3.97 16.89
CA GLY A 387 12.34 3.26 17.09
C GLY A 387 11.94 2.30 15.98
N GLY A 388 10.73 1.77 16.14
CA GLY A 388 10.12 0.89 15.16
C GLY A 388 10.90 -0.40 14.94
N ILE A 389 11.23 -0.67 13.68
CA ILE A 389 11.96 -1.89 13.26
C ILE A 389 13.48 -1.70 13.19
N THR A 390 14.02 -0.55 13.61
CA THR A 390 15.45 -0.20 13.47
C THR A 390 16.38 -1.29 13.98
N GLU A 391 16.12 -1.82 15.20
CA GLU A 391 16.90 -2.89 15.81
C GLU A 391 16.66 -4.24 15.11
N ASP A 392 15.40 -4.53 14.76
CA ASP A 392 15.01 -5.82 14.16
C ASP A 392 15.69 -6.06 12.79
N VAL A 393 15.90 -4.98 12.02
CA VAL A 393 16.57 -5.03 10.72
C VAL A 393 18.04 -4.54 10.75
N GLU A 394 18.58 -4.30 11.95
CA GLU A 394 19.95 -3.80 12.18
C GLU A 394 20.29 -2.54 11.35
N TRP A 395 19.33 -1.63 11.17
CA TRP A 395 19.49 -0.44 10.35
C TRP A 395 20.50 0.55 10.94
N LYS A 396 21.44 1.02 10.11
CA LYS A 396 22.54 1.92 10.52
C LYS A 396 22.59 3.23 9.72
N GLY A 397 21.56 3.50 8.94
CA GLY A 397 21.53 4.66 8.04
C GLY A 397 22.00 4.32 6.63
N GLY A 398 22.04 5.31 5.76
CA GLY A 398 22.46 5.21 4.36
C GLY A 398 21.34 5.55 3.37
N GLY A 399 21.68 5.61 2.08
CA GLY A 399 20.76 5.92 1.01
C GLY A 399 20.28 7.36 0.96
N GLY A 400 19.11 7.57 0.35
CA GLY A 400 18.54 8.92 0.18
C GLY A 400 17.19 8.90 -0.52
N PHE A 401 16.65 10.10 -0.75
CA PHE A 401 15.46 10.32 -1.55
C PHE A 401 15.52 11.65 -2.29
N ARG A 402 14.75 11.73 -3.37
CA ARG A 402 14.52 12.95 -4.15
C ARG A 402 13.10 13.45 -3.83
N SER A 403 13.01 14.72 -3.49
CA SER A 403 11.75 15.41 -3.25
C SER A 403 11.25 16.06 -4.53
N TYR A 404 9.96 15.87 -4.82
CA TYR A 404 9.32 16.43 -6.01
C TYR A 404 8.07 17.21 -5.62
N ARG A 405 7.69 18.15 -6.48
CA ARG A 405 6.38 18.80 -6.48
C ARG A 405 5.76 18.68 -7.86
N LEU A 406 4.45 18.71 -7.92
CA LEU A 406 3.73 18.81 -9.18
C LEU A 406 3.99 20.17 -9.83
N ALA A 407 4.24 20.18 -11.14
CA ALA A 407 4.24 21.42 -11.90
C ALA A 407 2.84 22.06 -11.87
N PRO A 408 2.70 23.37 -12.00
CA PRO A 408 1.41 24.02 -12.19
C PRO A 408 0.71 23.50 -13.45
N SER A 409 -0.55 23.85 -13.67
CA SER A 409 -1.25 23.51 -14.92
C SER A 409 -0.53 24.13 -16.12
N LEU A 410 -0.38 23.36 -17.21
CA LEU A 410 0.28 23.85 -18.44
C LEU A 410 -0.47 25.02 -19.03
N LEU A 411 -1.80 25.04 -18.93
CA LEU A 411 -2.61 26.13 -19.45
C LEU A 411 -3.26 26.93 -18.34
N GLU A 412 -3.18 28.25 -18.45
CA GLU A 412 -3.88 29.22 -17.61
C GLU A 412 -4.74 30.17 -18.45
N LYS A 413 -5.67 30.88 -17.82
CA LYS A 413 -6.48 31.90 -18.50
C LYS A 413 -5.78 33.26 -18.38
N ASP A 414 -5.59 33.91 -19.52
CA ASP A 414 -5.12 35.30 -19.54
C ASP A 414 -6.22 36.27 -19.02
N ARG A 415 -5.89 37.54 -18.91
CA ARG A 415 -6.82 38.59 -18.44
C ARG A 415 -8.09 38.74 -19.29
N TRP A 416 -8.13 38.18 -20.48
CA TRP A 416 -9.29 38.20 -21.39
C TRP A 416 -10.02 36.85 -21.43
N GLY A 417 -9.60 35.87 -20.62
CA GLY A 417 -10.23 34.55 -20.56
C GLY A 417 -9.75 33.55 -21.62
N ASN A 418 -8.73 33.89 -22.42
CA ASN A 418 -8.15 32.96 -23.38
C ASN A 418 -7.18 32.00 -22.71
N TRP A 419 -7.17 30.76 -23.15
CA TRP A 419 -6.20 29.78 -22.70
C TRP A 419 -4.84 30.03 -23.32
N VAL A 420 -3.82 30.23 -22.47
CA VAL A 420 -2.42 30.45 -22.82
C VAL A 420 -1.55 29.46 -22.08
N ILE A 421 -0.31 29.26 -22.53
CA ILE A 421 0.68 28.47 -21.79
C ILE A 421 1.05 29.26 -20.54
N ALA A 422 1.02 28.60 -19.39
CA ALA A 422 1.38 29.20 -18.10
C ALA A 422 2.81 29.75 -18.14
N SER A 423 2.98 30.94 -17.55
CA SER A 423 4.26 31.68 -17.58
C SER A 423 5.41 30.93 -16.90
N ASP A 424 5.10 30.04 -15.98
CA ASP A 424 6.07 29.24 -15.23
C ASP A 424 6.74 28.12 -16.06
N TYR A 425 6.22 27.85 -17.26
CA TYR A 425 6.77 26.82 -18.12
C TYR A 425 7.95 27.34 -18.96
N ASN A 426 9.13 26.86 -18.66
CA ASN A 426 10.28 27.02 -19.56
C ASN A 426 10.18 26.05 -20.77
N SER A 427 11.09 26.18 -21.73
CA SER A 427 11.07 25.38 -22.96
C SER A 427 11.17 23.86 -22.69
N ALA A 428 11.98 23.42 -21.76
CA ALA A 428 12.15 22.00 -21.42
C ALA A 428 10.89 21.44 -20.74
N MET A 429 10.33 22.15 -19.77
CA MET A 429 9.07 21.79 -19.10
C MET A 429 7.90 21.69 -20.10
N LEU A 430 7.79 22.69 -21.01
CA LEU A 430 6.78 22.68 -22.06
C LEU A 430 6.92 21.45 -22.96
N THR A 431 8.13 21.14 -23.33
CA THR A 431 8.43 19.99 -24.21
C THR A 431 8.03 18.69 -23.55
N GLU A 432 8.42 18.48 -22.30
CA GLU A 432 8.05 17.27 -21.53
C GLU A 432 6.53 17.16 -21.34
N ALA A 433 5.87 18.24 -20.94
CA ALA A 433 4.42 18.25 -20.72
C ALA A 433 3.66 17.96 -22.02
N VAL A 434 4.06 18.53 -23.15
CA VAL A 434 3.42 18.28 -24.45
C VAL A 434 3.69 16.85 -24.93
N CYS A 435 4.88 16.30 -24.73
CA CYS A 435 5.16 14.89 -25.02
C CYS A 435 4.18 13.99 -24.26
N LYS A 436 4.06 14.13 -22.93
CA LYS A 436 3.14 13.36 -22.10
C LYS A 436 1.68 13.51 -22.55
N LEU A 437 1.22 14.74 -22.83
CA LEU A 437 -0.13 15.03 -23.31
C LEU A 437 -0.44 14.41 -24.67
N MET A 438 0.56 14.28 -25.52
CA MET A 438 0.42 13.70 -26.85
C MET A 438 0.65 12.18 -26.88
N GLY A 439 1.00 11.56 -25.74
CA GLY A 439 1.23 10.11 -25.61
C GLY A 439 2.63 9.66 -26.04
N PHE A 440 3.59 10.59 -26.03
CA PHE A 440 5.00 10.30 -26.33
C PHE A 440 5.81 10.24 -25.03
N THR A 441 6.77 9.34 -24.98
CA THR A 441 7.79 9.31 -23.93
C THR A 441 8.80 10.43 -24.18
N TYR A 442 8.98 11.34 -23.22
CA TYR A 442 10.00 12.39 -23.30
C TYR A 442 11.40 11.76 -23.26
N ALA A 443 12.14 11.90 -24.36
CA ALA A 443 13.48 11.36 -24.54
C ALA A 443 14.19 12.20 -25.62
N PRO A 444 14.71 13.40 -25.29
CA PRO A 444 15.37 14.25 -26.25
C PRO A 444 16.65 13.61 -26.78
N SER A 445 16.88 13.74 -28.09
CA SER A 445 18.07 13.24 -28.77
C SER A 445 19.18 14.29 -28.75
N GLU A 446 20.40 13.87 -28.49
CA GLU A 446 21.58 14.72 -28.65
C GLU A 446 22.01 14.88 -30.11
N GLN A 447 21.59 13.97 -30.98
CA GLN A 447 21.97 13.93 -32.40
C GLN A 447 20.98 14.65 -33.31
N HIS A 448 19.70 14.63 -32.97
CA HIS A 448 18.62 15.21 -33.78
C HIS A 448 17.80 16.20 -32.97
N TYR A 449 17.93 17.48 -33.24
CA TYR A 449 17.26 18.57 -32.53
C TYR A 449 15.72 18.50 -32.57
N TRP A 450 15.19 17.81 -33.57
CA TRP A 450 13.74 17.62 -33.77
C TRP A 450 13.18 16.40 -33.02
N ILE A 451 13.99 15.58 -32.37
CA ILE A 451 13.53 14.48 -31.53
C ILE A 451 13.50 14.93 -30.07
N HIS A 452 12.32 15.24 -29.57
CA HIS A 452 12.09 15.52 -28.15
C HIS A 452 11.48 14.35 -27.39
N GLY A 453 10.85 13.42 -28.11
CA GLY A 453 10.25 12.21 -27.56
C GLY A 453 9.88 11.23 -28.64
N ARG A 454 9.45 10.03 -28.25
CA ARG A 454 9.06 8.94 -29.13
C ARG A 454 7.84 8.19 -28.64
N SER A 455 7.01 7.69 -29.55
CA SER A 455 5.94 6.75 -29.26
C SER A 455 6.26 5.33 -29.74
N SER A 456 7.15 5.22 -30.75
CA SER A 456 7.66 3.96 -31.29
C SER A 456 9.12 4.15 -31.78
N GLU A 457 9.67 3.15 -32.45
CA GLU A 457 11.02 3.24 -33.06
C GLU A 457 11.08 4.22 -34.23
N SER A 458 9.96 4.50 -34.89
CA SER A 458 9.88 5.36 -36.07
C SER A 458 8.97 6.58 -35.93
N ASP A 459 8.29 6.77 -34.79
CA ASP A 459 7.36 7.87 -34.57
C ASP A 459 7.84 8.80 -33.43
N PHE A 460 8.07 10.06 -33.78
CA PHE A 460 8.72 11.06 -32.94
C PHE A 460 7.88 12.32 -32.76
N ILE A 461 8.24 13.14 -31.78
CA ILE A 461 7.60 14.45 -31.53
C ILE A 461 8.64 15.54 -31.40
N PHE A 462 8.34 16.69 -32.04
CA PHE A 462 9.06 17.96 -31.91
C PHE A 462 8.15 19.04 -31.34
N VAL A 463 8.57 19.70 -30.28
CA VAL A 463 7.81 20.75 -29.60
C VAL A 463 8.60 22.06 -29.69
N THR A 464 7.97 23.14 -30.17
CA THR A 464 8.59 24.44 -30.25
C THR A 464 7.62 25.59 -30.03
N THR A 465 8.07 26.67 -29.40
CA THR A 465 7.29 27.91 -29.25
C THR A 465 7.37 28.82 -30.47
N GLN A 466 8.11 28.41 -31.50
CA GLN A 466 8.31 29.20 -32.72
C GLN A 466 7.16 29.01 -33.72
N SER A 467 7.05 29.95 -34.65
CA SER A 467 6.22 29.82 -35.84
C SER A 467 7.09 29.25 -36.96
N LEU A 468 6.59 28.22 -37.66
CA LEU A 468 7.34 27.52 -38.69
C LEU A 468 6.89 27.95 -40.10
N THR A 469 7.84 28.19 -40.97
CA THR A 469 7.63 28.49 -42.39
C THR A 469 7.58 27.20 -43.23
N HIS A 470 7.18 27.32 -44.50
CA HIS A 470 7.19 26.18 -45.46
C HIS A 470 8.60 25.62 -45.67
N GLU A 471 9.62 26.51 -45.80
CA GLU A 471 11.02 26.13 -45.99
C GLU A 471 11.57 25.37 -44.79
N GLN A 472 11.23 25.82 -43.56
CA GLN A 472 11.64 25.12 -42.35
C GLN A 472 11.00 23.73 -42.23
N LEU A 473 9.70 23.61 -42.53
CA LEU A 473 9.01 22.32 -42.54
C LEU A 473 9.58 21.39 -43.63
N LYS A 474 9.95 21.94 -44.78
CA LYS A 474 10.63 21.16 -45.84
C LYS A 474 11.97 20.61 -45.36
N ALA A 475 12.80 21.44 -44.75
CA ALA A 475 14.10 20.99 -44.24
C ALA A 475 13.93 19.90 -43.14
N ILE A 476 12.97 20.07 -42.24
CA ILE A 476 12.66 19.05 -41.23
C ILE A 476 12.17 17.75 -41.88
N SER A 477 11.27 17.85 -42.87
CA SER A 477 10.74 16.68 -43.59
C SER A 477 11.86 15.88 -44.26
N GLU A 478 12.82 16.57 -44.91
CA GLU A 478 13.97 15.95 -45.56
C GLU A 478 14.89 15.25 -44.53
N GLU A 479 15.13 15.85 -43.35
CA GLU A 479 15.93 15.22 -42.27
C GLU A 479 15.21 14.02 -41.62
N VAL A 480 13.89 14.08 -41.45
CA VAL A 480 13.06 12.98 -40.91
C VAL A 480 13.11 11.78 -41.87
N GLY A 481 13.05 12.03 -43.18
CA GLY A 481 13.08 10.99 -44.21
C GLY A 481 11.75 10.25 -44.34
N GLU A 482 11.72 9.24 -45.24
CA GLU A 482 10.49 8.52 -45.62
C GLU A 482 10.10 7.42 -44.60
N GLU A 483 11.08 6.90 -43.87
CA GLU A 483 10.87 5.76 -42.94
C GLU A 483 10.37 6.18 -41.53
N ARG A 484 10.36 7.47 -41.24
CA ARG A 484 10.00 8.01 -39.93
C ARG A 484 8.84 8.99 -40.02
N THR A 485 8.08 9.12 -38.96
CA THR A 485 7.01 10.10 -38.80
C THR A 485 7.32 11.08 -37.68
N LEU A 486 6.93 12.33 -37.84
CA LEU A 486 7.15 13.37 -36.87
C LEU A 486 5.88 14.18 -36.60
N LEU A 487 5.45 14.18 -35.32
CA LEU A 487 4.45 15.12 -34.83
C LEU A 487 5.13 16.42 -34.41
N ILE A 488 4.79 17.52 -35.03
CA ILE A 488 5.29 18.84 -34.67
C ILE A 488 4.20 19.61 -33.91
N CYS A 489 4.50 20.03 -32.67
CA CYS A 489 3.65 20.93 -31.88
C CYS A 489 4.33 22.30 -31.81
N CYS A 490 3.77 23.32 -32.47
CA CYS A 490 4.37 24.65 -32.59
C CYS A 490 3.38 25.77 -32.30
N LYS A 491 3.85 27.00 -32.14
CA LYS A 491 3.00 28.19 -31.91
C LYS A 491 2.11 28.47 -33.12
N ALA A 492 2.65 28.47 -34.31
CA ALA A 492 1.94 28.69 -35.56
C ALA A 492 2.73 28.10 -36.74
N PHE A 493 2.05 27.96 -37.87
CA PHE A 493 2.72 27.58 -39.13
C PHE A 493 1.97 28.17 -40.33
N ARG A 494 2.72 28.35 -41.42
CA ARG A 494 2.20 28.76 -42.75
C ARG A 494 2.82 27.85 -43.80
N ALA A 495 2.11 26.78 -44.12
CA ALA A 495 2.54 25.83 -45.12
C ALA A 495 1.36 25.01 -45.67
N ASN A 496 1.49 24.48 -46.89
CA ASN A 496 0.62 23.41 -47.35
C ASN A 496 1.20 22.09 -46.79
N LEU A 497 0.49 21.46 -45.87
CA LEU A 497 0.93 20.22 -45.18
C LEU A 497 0.88 19.01 -46.06
N ASP A 498 0.07 19.01 -47.14
CA ASP A 498 -0.01 17.90 -48.11
C ASP A 498 1.32 17.63 -48.80
N ALA A 499 2.24 18.61 -48.80
CA ALA A 499 3.58 18.47 -49.32
C ALA A 499 4.53 17.63 -48.45
N PHE A 500 4.14 17.32 -47.19
CA PHE A 500 5.00 16.67 -46.20
C PHE A 500 4.28 15.46 -45.55
N PRO A 501 4.20 14.31 -46.26
CA PRO A 501 3.44 13.14 -45.79
C PRO A 501 4.00 12.52 -44.50
N ASN A 502 5.29 12.75 -44.17
CA ASN A 502 5.95 12.29 -42.95
C ASN A 502 5.80 13.25 -41.75
N LEU A 503 5.16 14.42 -41.95
CA LEU A 503 4.95 15.41 -40.91
C LEU A 503 3.46 15.57 -40.55
N THR A 504 3.17 15.60 -39.25
CA THR A 504 1.88 16.08 -38.72
C THR A 504 2.11 17.34 -37.92
N VAL A 505 1.52 18.49 -38.29
CA VAL A 505 1.76 19.78 -37.62
C VAL A 505 0.51 20.25 -36.88
N ARG A 506 0.67 20.59 -35.60
CA ARG A 506 -0.43 21.08 -34.72
C ARG A 506 0.00 22.36 -33.99
N LYS A 507 -0.98 23.22 -33.69
CA LYS A 507 -0.74 24.47 -32.95
C LYS A 507 -0.98 24.27 -31.46
N ILE A 508 -0.06 24.75 -30.60
CA ILE A 508 -0.24 24.87 -29.17
C ILE A 508 -0.88 26.25 -28.88
N PRO A 509 -1.85 26.37 -27.94
CA PRO A 509 -2.41 25.37 -27.05
C PRO A 509 -3.54 24.51 -27.64
N GLN A 510 -4.02 24.80 -28.84
CA GLN A 510 -5.19 24.16 -29.45
C GLN A 510 -5.07 22.62 -29.52
N ALA A 511 -3.86 22.11 -29.74
CA ALA A 511 -3.56 20.67 -29.81
C ALA A 511 -3.92 19.93 -28.52
N VAL A 512 -3.82 20.61 -27.38
CA VAL A 512 -3.98 20.03 -26.04
C VAL A 512 -5.24 20.48 -25.34
N LEU A 513 -5.84 21.60 -25.74
CA LEU A 513 -6.94 22.29 -25.03
C LEU A 513 -8.10 21.40 -24.61
N ARG A 514 -8.50 20.43 -25.45
CA ARG A 514 -9.62 19.52 -25.19
C ARG A 514 -9.24 18.22 -24.49
N LYS A 515 -7.96 18.02 -24.19
CA LYS A 515 -7.47 16.75 -23.66
C LYS A 515 -7.74 16.58 -22.16
N CYS A 516 -7.67 17.66 -21.41
CA CYS A 516 -7.67 17.63 -19.95
C CYS A 516 -8.59 18.73 -19.37
N GLU A 517 -8.83 18.64 -18.08
CA GLU A 517 -9.32 19.72 -17.24
C GLU A 517 -8.11 20.56 -16.83
N TRP A 518 -8.15 21.87 -17.11
CA TRP A 518 -7.03 22.76 -16.89
C TRP A 518 -7.23 23.61 -15.65
N GLY A 519 -6.12 23.94 -14.94
CA GLY A 519 -6.15 24.80 -13.77
C GLY A 519 -6.81 24.15 -12.55
N LYS A 520 -6.90 22.84 -12.50
CA LYS A 520 -7.38 22.10 -11.33
C LYS A 520 -6.21 21.37 -10.69
N ASP A 521 -5.80 21.82 -9.51
CA ASP A 521 -4.60 21.37 -8.81
C ASP A 521 -4.90 20.39 -7.66
N ASP A 522 -6.18 20.25 -7.31
CA ASP A 522 -6.65 19.46 -6.20
C ASP A 522 -7.90 18.65 -6.58
N TYR A 523 -7.81 17.34 -6.46
CA TYR A 523 -8.87 16.35 -6.65
C TYR A 523 -9.19 15.62 -5.35
N SER A 524 -8.67 16.09 -4.21
CA SER A 524 -9.02 15.58 -2.90
C SER A 524 -10.46 16.00 -2.53
N LEU A 525 -11.00 15.37 -1.50
CA LEU A 525 -12.22 15.85 -0.85
C LEU A 525 -11.88 17.13 -0.08
N ASN A 526 -12.08 18.28 -0.73
CA ASN A 526 -11.75 19.57 -0.14
C ASN A 526 -12.93 20.02 0.73
N VAL A 527 -12.84 19.74 2.03
CA VAL A 527 -13.84 20.13 3.04
C VAL A 527 -14.06 21.67 3.05
N ALA A 528 -13.06 22.44 2.63
CA ALA A 528 -13.15 23.90 2.54
C ALA A 528 -14.18 24.42 1.51
N ASN A 529 -14.56 23.61 0.54
CA ASN A 529 -15.58 23.95 -0.47
C ASN A 529 -16.98 23.45 -0.13
N LEU A 530 -17.14 22.76 1.00
CA LEU A 530 -18.44 22.37 1.51
C LEU A 530 -19.05 23.55 2.30
N PRO A 531 -20.38 23.75 2.28
CA PRO A 531 -21.01 24.77 3.11
C PRO A 531 -20.69 24.48 4.57
N MET A 532 -19.85 25.31 5.17
CA MET A 532 -19.49 25.20 6.58
C MET A 532 -20.75 25.39 7.42
N ALA A 533 -21.01 24.49 8.35
CA ALA A 533 -22.01 24.72 9.39
C ALA A 533 -21.68 26.01 10.14
N ALA A 534 -22.69 26.77 10.48
CA ALA A 534 -22.49 27.87 11.41
C ALA A 534 -21.87 27.32 12.70
N PRO A 535 -20.82 27.96 13.24
CA PRO A 535 -20.18 27.49 14.47
C PRO A 535 -21.28 27.34 15.55
N LYS A 536 -21.32 26.18 16.22
CA LYS A 536 -22.20 25.99 17.37
C LYS A 536 -21.91 27.13 18.34
N PRO A 537 -22.95 27.80 18.91
CA PRO A 537 -22.71 28.77 19.98
C PRO A 537 -21.89 28.08 21.06
N GLU A 538 -20.79 28.68 21.43
CA GLU A 538 -19.99 28.22 22.58
C GLU A 538 -20.92 28.03 23.77
N GLU A 539 -21.05 26.78 24.25
CA GLU A 539 -21.69 26.55 25.54
C GLU A 539 -20.88 27.35 26.57
N PRO A 540 -21.54 28.18 27.42
CA PRO A 540 -20.82 28.95 28.41
C PRO A 540 -20.02 27.98 29.30
N GLU A 541 -18.72 28.23 29.44
CA GLU A 541 -17.86 27.47 30.34
C GLU A 541 -18.54 27.38 31.72
N PRO A 542 -18.62 26.20 32.33
CA PRO A 542 -19.21 26.05 33.65
C PRO A 542 -18.42 26.89 34.62
N ASP A 543 -19.13 27.85 35.25
CA ASP A 543 -18.60 28.79 36.22
C ASP A 543 -17.85 28.06 37.36
N GLU A 544 -16.53 28.25 37.44
CA GLU A 544 -15.65 27.59 38.42
C GLU A 544 -16.06 27.84 39.88
N THR A 545 -17.01 28.77 40.10
CA THR A 545 -17.54 29.08 41.43
C THR A 545 -18.53 28.03 41.98
N SER A 546 -19.10 27.17 41.11
CA SER A 546 -20.06 26.13 41.55
C SER A 546 -19.40 24.81 41.97
N ALA A 547 -18.12 24.61 41.68
CA ALA A 547 -17.39 23.38 42.00
C ALA A 547 -16.85 23.29 43.43
N LYS A 548 -16.89 24.41 44.22
CA LYS A 548 -16.41 24.44 45.61
C LYS A 548 -17.49 24.14 46.67
N ALA A 549 -18.76 24.03 46.28
CA ALA A 549 -19.86 23.84 47.24
C ALA A 549 -20.33 22.39 47.44
N LYS A 550 -19.73 21.40 46.76
CA LYS A 550 -20.13 19.97 46.90
C LYS A 550 -19.04 19.04 47.42
N ARG A 551 -18.13 19.55 48.27
CA ARG A 551 -17.26 18.71 49.12
C ARG A 551 -17.55 18.95 50.57
N ALA A 552 -18.74 18.54 51.06
CA ALA A 552 -19.00 18.29 52.46
C ALA A 552 -19.45 16.82 52.57
N ASN A 553 -18.62 16.06 53.29
CA ASN A 553 -18.81 14.65 53.65
C ASN A 553 -20.22 14.39 54.19
N PRO A 554 -20.89 13.32 53.87
CA PRO A 554 -21.74 12.60 54.80
C PRO A 554 -21.05 11.32 55.25
N ALA A 555 -21.19 11.14 56.57
CA ALA A 555 -20.65 10.08 57.40
C ALA A 555 -20.96 8.66 56.87
N GLN A 556 -20.01 7.77 57.10
CA GLN A 556 -20.22 6.34 57.18
C GLN A 556 -21.38 6.01 58.10
N ASP A 557 -22.41 5.37 57.57
CA ASP A 557 -23.35 4.56 58.35
C ASP A 557 -23.31 3.11 57.90
N ASP A 558 -23.05 2.29 58.88
CA ASP A 558 -22.91 0.86 58.93
C ASP A 558 -24.12 0.13 58.30
N LEU A 559 -23.89 -0.69 57.29
CA LEU A 559 -24.89 -1.53 56.66
C LEU A 559 -24.51 -3.02 56.70
N PHE A 560 -24.08 -3.50 57.87
CA PHE A 560 -23.99 -4.93 58.18
C PHE A 560 -24.34 -5.23 59.64
N ALA A 561 -25.65 -5.16 59.98
CA ALA A 561 -26.15 -5.83 61.14
C ALA A 561 -27.57 -6.37 60.85
N GLY A 562 -27.69 -7.67 60.72
CA GLY A 562 -29.00 -8.32 60.80
C GLY A 562 -29.28 -9.42 59.78
N ALA A 563 -28.70 -10.60 59.97
CA ALA A 563 -29.34 -11.88 59.63
C ALA A 563 -28.75 -13.01 60.46
N ARG A 564 -29.25 -13.14 61.68
CA ARG A 564 -29.36 -14.43 62.41
C ARG A 564 -30.74 -14.49 63.00
N LYS A 565 -31.61 -15.19 62.33
CA LYS A 565 -32.49 -16.25 62.84
C LYS A 565 -33.16 -16.98 61.70
#